data_cd17ed1ccf3471884936ae3095890274
#
_entry.id   cd17ed1ccf3471884936ae3095890274
#
_cell.length_a   1.000
_cell.length_b   1.000
_cell.length_c   1.000
_cell.angle_alpha   90.00
_cell.angle_beta   90.00
_cell.angle_gamma   90.00
#
_symmetry.space_group_name_H-M   'P 1'
#
loop_
_entity.id
_entity.type
_entity.pdbx_description
1 polymer ?
#
loop_
_entity_poly.entity_id
_entity_poly.type
_entity_poly.pdbx_seq_one_letter_code
_entity_poly.pdbx_strand_id
1 'polypeptide(L)'
;MKQPLGIITLVLFFFALPATAGAQEKQPQFKLIEFHMALLKRGPKETAARMTDSLRSEHVNYVLSLLESGRAVIAGPLGDDGEIAGIYVLRAKTADEAKAWVENDPAVKAGHFVPEMHAWWSEDVMKKPASPIKLTTAYLAFLTRGAKWTPEKTPATEALQKAHMANIVRLADMKKLVVAGPFGDDGTLRGIFVFRTASLEEARALAATDPAVQAGRLALDVHPWMVPEGVLP
;
A
#
# COMPACT_ATOMS: atom_id res chain seq x y z
N MET A 1 -7.86 -88.00 28.76
CA MET A 1 -6.69 -87.25 28.27
C MET A 1 -7.21 -86.00 27.58
N LYS A 2 -7.05 -84.82 28.25
CA LYS A 2 -7.53 -83.54 27.72
C LYS A 2 -6.29 -82.78 27.22
N GLN A 3 -6.28 -82.39 25.95
CA GLN A 3 -5.26 -81.51 25.40
C GLN A 3 -5.59 -80.03 25.73
N PRO A 4 -4.63 -79.21 26.03
CA PRO A 4 -4.83 -77.76 26.29
C PRO A 4 -4.86 -76.97 25.00
N LEU A 5 -5.83 -76.03 24.97
CA LEU A 5 -6.07 -75.05 23.94
C LEU A 5 -4.96 -73.97 23.97
N GLY A 6 -4.22 -73.83 22.87
CA GLY A 6 -3.18 -72.78 22.75
C GLY A 6 -3.78 -71.42 22.50
N ILE A 7 -3.44 -70.46 23.36
CA ILE A 7 -3.81 -69.04 23.21
C ILE A 7 -2.85 -68.39 22.23
N ILE A 8 -3.34 -67.99 21.07
CA ILE A 8 -2.57 -67.17 20.11
C ILE A 8 -2.68 -65.72 20.55
N THR A 9 -1.59 -65.19 21.09
CA THR A 9 -1.47 -63.74 21.41
C THR A 9 -1.15 -62.98 20.15
N LEU A 10 -2.16 -62.23 19.63
CA LEU A 10 -1.97 -61.33 18.49
C LEU A 10 -1.27 -60.03 18.96
N VAL A 11 0.03 -59.88 18.65
CA VAL A 11 0.77 -58.65 18.92
C VAL A 11 0.48 -57.65 17.79
N LEU A 12 -0.33 -56.64 18.09
CA LEU A 12 -0.55 -55.49 17.21
C LEU A 12 0.63 -54.55 17.32
N PHE A 13 1.48 -54.50 16.28
CA PHE A 13 2.48 -53.47 16.12
C PHE A 13 1.80 -52.19 15.68
N PHE A 14 1.63 -51.23 16.59
CA PHE A 14 1.35 -49.83 16.25
C PHE A 14 2.59 -49.20 15.66
N PHE A 15 2.63 -49.03 14.33
CA PHE A 15 3.59 -48.15 13.68
C PHE A 15 3.12 -46.69 13.96
N ALA A 16 3.76 -46.07 14.95
CA ALA A 16 3.66 -44.63 15.14
C ALA A 16 4.41 -43.95 13.98
N LEU A 17 3.71 -43.42 13.01
CA LEU A 17 4.25 -42.48 12.01
C LEU A 17 4.73 -41.23 12.76
N PRO A 18 5.99 -40.78 12.54
CA PRO A 18 6.43 -39.52 13.12
C PRO A 18 5.54 -38.41 12.55
N ALA A 19 4.82 -37.68 13.40
CA ALA A 19 4.20 -36.44 13.06
C ALA A 19 5.34 -35.47 12.68
N THR A 20 5.48 -35.19 11.39
CA THR A 20 6.32 -34.09 10.93
C THR A 20 5.71 -32.81 11.52
N ALA A 21 6.34 -32.30 12.57
CA ALA A 21 6.08 -30.96 13.06
C ALA A 21 6.35 -30.01 11.91
N GLY A 22 5.29 -29.60 11.21
CA GLY A 22 5.37 -28.56 10.21
C GLY A 22 5.94 -27.33 10.89
N ALA A 23 7.12 -26.92 10.46
CA ALA A 23 7.71 -25.66 10.88
C ALA A 23 6.66 -24.58 10.59
N GLN A 24 6.12 -23.98 11.62
CA GLN A 24 5.19 -22.88 11.51
C GLN A 24 6.01 -21.73 10.93
N GLU A 25 5.93 -21.51 9.60
CA GLU A 25 6.57 -20.39 8.93
C GLU A 25 6.17 -19.12 9.68
N LYS A 26 7.14 -18.48 10.33
CA LYS A 26 6.94 -17.18 10.97
C LYS A 26 6.48 -16.22 9.89
N GLN A 27 5.26 -15.70 10.04
CA GLN A 27 4.81 -14.62 9.17
C GLN A 27 5.77 -13.43 9.32
N PRO A 28 6.13 -12.76 8.23
CA PRO A 28 6.98 -11.59 8.30
C PRO A 28 6.32 -10.54 9.21
N GLN A 29 7.07 -10.04 10.18
CA GLN A 29 6.62 -8.98 11.07
C GLN A 29 7.10 -7.66 10.49
N PHE A 30 6.18 -6.84 9.97
CA PHE A 30 6.44 -5.49 9.52
C PHE A 30 6.28 -4.51 10.68
N LYS A 31 7.26 -3.62 10.87
CA LYS A 31 7.15 -2.52 11.84
C LYS A 31 6.49 -1.33 11.16
N LEU A 32 5.18 -1.29 11.19
CA LEU A 32 4.40 -0.21 10.60
C LEU A 32 4.30 0.99 11.56
N ILE A 33 4.42 2.18 11.01
CA ILE A 33 4.09 3.45 11.66
C ILE A 33 2.97 4.14 10.87
N GLU A 34 2.26 5.03 11.54
CA GLU A 34 1.20 5.83 10.91
C GLU A 34 1.79 7.03 10.16
N PHE A 35 1.33 7.20 8.94
CA PHE A 35 1.43 8.41 8.14
C PHE A 35 0.03 8.93 7.85
N HIS A 36 -0.06 10.19 7.48
CA HIS A 36 -1.30 10.78 6.97
C HIS A 36 -1.16 11.00 5.47
N MET A 37 -2.03 10.36 4.70
CA MET A 37 -2.04 10.48 3.25
C MET A 37 -3.15 11.43 2.81
N ALA A 38 -2.81 12.42 2.00
CA ALA A 38 -3.78 13.29 1.35
C ALA A 38 -3.85 12.94 -0.13
N LEU A 39 -5.02 12.53 -0.61
CA LEU A 39 -5.33 12.39 -2.01
C LEU A 39 -5.91 13.73 -2.50
N LEU A 40 -5.21 14.41 -3.38
CA LEU A 40 -5.63 15.69 -3.94
C LEU A 40 -6.54 15.41 -5.14
N LYS A 41 -7.84 15.39 -4.92
CA LYS A 41 -8.83 15.26 -6.01
C LYS A 41 -8.95 16.55 -6.79
N ARG A 42 -9.20 16.44 -8.10
CA ARG A 42 -9.47 17.62 -8.95
C ARG A 42 -10.74 18.29 -8.47
N GLY A 43 -10.62 19.54 -8.04
CA GLY A 43 -11.74 20.33 -7.58
C GLY A 43 -12.53 20.98 -8.73
N PRO A 44 -13.67 21.60 -8.42
CA PRO A 44 -14.52 22.24 -9.44
C PRO A 44 -13.80 23.31 -10.26
N LYS A 45 -12.83 24.02 -9.67
CA LYS A 45 -12.06 25.03 -10.39
C LYS A 45 -11.05 24.43 -11.35
N GLU A 46 -10.42 23.30 -11.02
CA GLU A 46 -9.47 22.62 -11.91
C GLU A 46 -10.19 22.06 -13.14
N THR A 47 -11.42 21.58 -12.97
CA THR A 47 -12.26 21.08 -14.07
C THR A 47 -12.84 22.20 -14.93
N ALA A 48 -13.02 23.40 -14.38
CA ALA A 48 -13.58 24.56 -15.08
C ALA A 48 -12.51 25.41 -15.80
N ALA A 49 -11.31 25.54 -15.21
CA ALA A 49 -10.20 26.31 -15.77
C ALA A 49 -8.87 25.78 -15.22
N ARG A 50 -7.84 25.79 -16.09
CA ARG A 50 -6.49 25.42 -15.65
C ARG A 50 -5.97 26.42 -14.61
N MET A 51 -5.18 25.91 -13.68
CA MET A 51 -4.45 26.72 -12.70
C MET A 51 -3.53 27.74 -13.41
N THR A 52 -3.53 28.98 -12.94
CA THR A 52 -2.62 30.02 -13.45
C THR A 52 -1.18 29.67 -13.13
N ASP A 53 -0.22 30.18 -13.92
CA ASP A 53 1.21 29.92 -13.69
C ASP A 53 1.67 30.43 -12.32
N SER A 54 1.15 31.58 -11.85
CA SER A 54 1.43 32.10 -10.50
C SER A 54 1.01 31.12 -9.42
N LEU A 55 -0.26 30.70 -9.45
CA LEU A 55 -0.81 29.77 -8.46
C LEU A 55 -0.13 28.41 -8.50
N ARG A 56 0.23 27.95 -9.71
CA ARG A 56 1.03 26.73 -9.89
C ARG A 56 2.39 26.85 -9.21
N SER A 57 3.08 27.97 -9.40
CA SER A 57 4.39 28.24 -8.78
C SER A 57 4.28 28.30 -7.25
N GLU A 58 3.23 28.93 -6.72
CA GLU A 58 2.97 29.01 -5.28
C GLU A 58 2.71 27.61 -4.69
N HIS A 59 1.90 26.79 -5.37
CA HIS A 59 1.63 25.41 -5.01
C HIS A 59 2.92 24.59 -4.98
N VAL A 60 3.71 24.62 -6.06
CA VAL A 60 4.97 23.87 -6.16
C VAL A 60 5.94 24.30 -5.05
N ASN A 61 6.11 25.59 -4.80
CA ASN A 61 6.97 26.11 -3.73
C ASN A 61 6.50 25.63 -2.36
N TYR A 62 5.19 25.57 -2.14
CA TYR A 62 4.61 25.04 -0.91
C TYR A 62 4.92 23.55 -0.74
N VAL A 63 4.73 22.74 -1.77
CA VAL A 63 5.07 21.31 -1.77
C VAL A 63 6.56 21.09 -1.47
N LEU A 64 7.43 21.85 -2.12
CA LEU A 64 8.87 21.79 -1.86
C LEU A 64 9.20 22.12 -0.40
N SER A 65 8.54 23.12 0.21
CA SER A 65 8.74 23.47 1.60
C SER A 65 8.33 22.34 2.57
N LEU A 66 7.26 21.60 2.26
CA LEU A 66 6.84 20.43 3.04
C LEU A 66 7.88 19.29 2.94
N LEU A 67 8.42 19.03 1.76
CA LEU A 67 9.46 18.01 1.53
C LEU A 67 10.78 18.38 2.22
N GLU A 68 11.24 19.63 2.06
CA GLU A 68 12.49 20.12 2.64
C GLU A 68 12.44 20.13 4.18
N SER A 69 11.30 20.50 4.75
CA SER A 69 11.10 20.47 6.21
C SER A 69 10.91 19.06 6.78
N GLY A 70 10.69 18.03 5.92
CA GLY A 70 10.39 16.67 6.34
C GLY A 70 8.95 16.47 6.84
N ARG A 71 8.07 17.48 6.70
CA ARG A 71 6.62 17.34 6.96
C ARG A 71 5.97 16.38 5.97
N ALA A 72 6.30 16.50 4.68
CA ALA A 72 6.00 15.47 3.70
C ALA A 72 7.22 14.56 3.51
N VAL A 73 6.99 13.25 3.52
CA VAL A 73 8.01 12.25 3.18
C VAL A 73 7.99 11.93 1.68
N ILE A 74 6.82 11.98 1.06
CA ILE A 74 6.63 11.95 -0.39
C ILE A 74 5.53 12.94 -0.73
N ALA A 75 5.69 13.67 -1.83
CA ALA A 75 4.64 14.46 -2.44
C ALA A 75 4.90 14.57 -3.93
N GLY A 76 3.84 14.46 -4.73
CA GLY A 76 3.93 14.63 -6.17
C GLY A 76 2.66 14.27 -6.92
N PRO A 77 2.59 14.68 -8.21
CA PRO A 77 1.42 14.46 -9.04
C PRO A 77 1.32 13.02 -9.53
N LEU A 78 0.11 12.54 -9.77
CA LEU A 78 -0.13 11.39 -10.62
C LEU A 78 0.05 11.80 -12.09
N GLY A 79 0.58 10.89 -12.89
CA GLY A 79 0.96 11.14 -14.27
C GLY A 79 -0.17 10.88 -15.28
N ASP A 80 -1.40 10.85 -14.84
CA ASP A 80 -2.60 10.66 -15.68
C ASP A 80 -3.69 11.71 -15.38
N ASP A 81 -4.76 11.67 -16.17
CA ASP A 81 -5.89 12.60 -16.05
C ASP A 81 -7.02 12.08 -15.16
N GLY A 82 -6.71 11.15 -14.22
CA GLY A 82 -7.68 10.60 -13.27
C GLY A 82 -8.26 11.64 -12.31
N GLU A 83 -9.18 11.20 -11.44
CA GLU A 83 -9.79 12.05 -10.41
C GLU A 83 -8.76 12.62 -9.42
N ILE A 84 -7.73 11.82 -9.09
CA ILE A 84 -6.67 12.20 -8.15
C ILE A 84 -5.55 12.86 -8.94
N ALA A 85 -5.28 14.13 -8.67
CA ALA A 85 -4.22 14.91 -9.32
C ALA A 85 -2.84 14.67 -8.70
N GLY A 86 -2.79 14.34 -7.41
CA GLY A 86 -1.53 14.14 -6.69
C GLY A 86 -1.75 13.59 -5.29
N ILE A 87 -0.64 13.26 -4.63
CA ILE A 87 -0.67 12.62 -3.31
C ILE A 87 0.40 13.27 -2.42
N TYR A 88 0.04 13.52 -1.16
CA TYR A 88 0.98 13.84 -0.08
C TYR A 88 1.00 12.71 0.93
N VAL A 89 2.17 12.27 1.32
CA VAL A 89 2.42 11.38 2.46
C VAL A 89 3.09 12.21 3.55
N LEU A 90 2.38 12.44 4.64
CA LEU A 90 2.74 13.41 5.67
C LEU A 90 3.16 12.69 6.96
N ARG A 91 4.22 13.17 7.58
CA ARG A 91 4.70 12.74 8.89
C ARG A 91 4.21 13.74 9.95
N ALA A 92 2.91 13.80 10.16
CA ALA A 92 2.28 14.62 11.20
C ALA A 92 2.05 13.80 12.46
N LYS A 93 1.95 14.47 13.61
CA LYS A 93 1.64 13.82 14.89
C LYS A 93 0.16 13.50 15.04
N THR A 94 -0.70 14.23 14.36
CA THR A 94 -2.16 14.07 14.39
C THR A 94 -2.77 14.30 13.02
N ALA A 95 -3.97 13.75 12.80
CA ALA A 95 -4.73 13.97 11.58
C ALA A 95 -5.07 15.46 11.36
N ASP A 96 -5.39 16.20 12.44
CA ASP A 96 -5.67 17.62 12.37
C ASP A 96 -4.46 18.44 11.94
N GLU A 97 -3.25 18.09 12.45
CA GLU A 97 -2.00 18.71 12.02
C GLU A 97 -1.75 18.46 10.52
N ALA A 98 -1.90 17.22 10.08
CA ALA A 98 -1.75 16.85 8.66
C ALA A 98 -2.73 17.61 7.78
N LYS A 99 -4.00 17.64 8.19
CA LYS A 99 -5.07 18.37 7.49
C LYS A 99 -4.75 19.87 7.38
N ALA A 100 -4.32 20.49 8.47
CA ALA A 100 -3.95 21.91 8.45
C ALA A 100 -2.80 22.21 7.48
N TRP A 101 -1.82 21.30 7.35
CA TRP A 101 -0.76 21.46 6.35
C TRP A 101 -1.33 21.38 4.93
N VAL A 102 -2.20 20.43 4.63
CA VAL A 102 -2.79 20.28 3.30
C VAL A 102 -3.71 21.45 2.95
N GLU A 103 -4.52 21.91 3.89
CA GLU A 103 -5.42 23.06 3.70
C GLU A 103 -4.68 24.40 3.51
N ASN A 104 -3.38 24.46 3.90
CA ASN A 104 -2.54 25.64 3.66
C ASN A 104 -1.94 25.70 2.25
N ASP A 105 -2.07 24.65 1.46
CA ASP A 105 -1.67 24.66 0.05
C ASP A 105 -2.45 25.71 -0.74
N PRO A 106 -1.77 26.62 -1.47
CA PRO A 106 -2.45 27.65 -2.27
C PRO A 106 -3.45 27.11 -3.28
N ALA A 107 -3.18 25.94 -3.89
CA ALA A 107 -4.07 25.31 -4.87
C ALA A 107 -5.32 24.72 -4.20
N VAL A 108 -5.18 24.20 -2.97
CA VAL A 108 -6.32 23.74 -2.15
C VAL A 108 -7.16 24.93 -1.71
N LYS A 109 -6.54 25.98 -1.15
CA LYS A 109 -7.24 27.23 -0.77
C LYS A 109 -7.99 27.85 -1.93
N ALA A 110 -7.42 27.81 -3.11
CA ALA A 110 -8.04 28.32 -4.31
C ALA A 110 -9.17 27.42 -4.85
N GLY A 111 -9.33 26.20 -4.35
CA GLY A 111 -10.36 25.23 -4.78
C GLY A 111 -10.05 24.51 -6.09
N HIS A 112 -8.78 24.49 -6.51
CA HIS A 112 -8.32 23.64 -7.61
C HIS A 112 -8.22 22.18 -7.16
N PHE A 113 -7.81 21.94 -5.91
CA PHE A 113 -7.81 20.60 -5.33
C PHE A 113 -8.70 20.51 -4.11
N VAL A 114 -9.32 19.34 -3.95
CA VAL A 114 -10.10 18.95 -2.76
C VAL A 114 -9.37 17.77 -2.11
N PRO A 115 -8.80 17.95 -0.92
CA PRO A 115 -8.06 16.88 -0.26
C PRO A 115 -9.01 15.86 0.38
N GLU A 116 -8.72 14.57 0.19
CA GLU A 116 -9.28 13.46 0.94
C GLU A 116 -8.17 12.88 1.83
N MET A 117 -8.40 12.87 3.14
CA MET A 117 -7.40 12.49 4.12
C MET A 117 -7.61 11.06 4.60
N HIS A 118 -6.51 10.30 4.68
CA HIS A 118 -6.50 8.91 5.16
C HIS A 118 -5.36 8.69 6.16
N ALA A 119 -5.62 7.91 7.22
CA ALA A 119 -4.56 7.27 7.97
C ALA A 119 -3.98 6.14 7.14
N TRP A 120 -2.67 6.13 6.95
CA TRP A 120 -1.96 5.12 6.17
C TRP A 120 -0.78 4.55 6.97
N TRP A 121 -0.67 3.24 7.01
CA TRP A 121 0.35 2.54 7.78
C TRP A 121 1.40 1.94 6.85
N SER A 122 2.68 2.22 7.10
CA SER A 122 3.79 1.67 6.33
C SER A 122 5.03 1.53 7.20
N GLU A 123 6.03 0.77 6.72
CA GLU A 123 7.36 0.81 7.30
C GLU A 123 7.99 2.19 7.07
N ASP A 124 8.80 2.66 8.03
CA ASP A 124 9.51 3.94 7.94
C ASP A 124 10.80 3.79 7.10
N VAL A 125 10.63 3.54 5.81
CA VAL A 125 11.73 3.30 4.86
C VAL A 125 11.99 4.45 3.91
N MET A 126 11.09 5.44 3.89
CA MET A 126 11.19 6.60 3.01
C MET A 126 12.27 7.56 3.51
N LYS A 127 13.10 8.04 2.60
CA LYS A 127 14.26 8.90 2.88
C LYS A 127 13.92 10.36 2.58
N LYS A 128 14.69 11.28 3.18
CA LYS A 128 14.62 12.68 2.79
C LYS A 128 15.18 12.86 1.37
N PRO A 129 14.49 13.62 0.48
CA PRO A 129 15.01 13.89 -0.86
C PRO A 129 16.30 14.73 -0.81
N ALA A 130 17.15 14.54 -1.81
CA ALA A 130 18.33 15.40 -2.02
C ALA A 130 17.90 16.77 -2.56
N SER A 131 18.67 17.80 -2.26
CA SER A 131 18.48 19.15 -2.84
C SER A 131 19.48 19.38 -3.99
N PRO A 132 19.09 19.96 -5.12
CA PRO A 132 17.71 20.32 -5.50
C PRO A 132 16.83 19.11 -5.73
N ILE A 133 15.55 19.21 -5.38
CA ILE A 133 14.59 18.11 -5.56
C ILE A 133 14.35 17.90 -7.04
N LYS A 134 14.60 16.69 -7.51
CA LYS A 134 14.26 16.20 -8.84
C LYS A 134 13.18 15.15 -8.71
N LEU A 135 12.35 14.98 -9.74
CA LEU A 135 11.30 13.99 -9.76
C LEU A 135 11.69 12.79 -10.64
N THR A 136 11.26 11.62 -10.23
CA THR A 136 11.32 10.37 -11.00
C THR A 136 9.95 9.72 -10.99
N THR A 137 9.73 8.76 -11.88
CA THR A 137 8.46 8.02 -11.92
C THR A 137 8.56 6.74 -11.13
N ALA A 138 7.64 6.56 -10.19
CA ALA A 138 7.25 5.28 -9.60
C ALA A 138 5.83 4.94 -10.06
N TYR A 139 5.35 3.74 -9.74
CA TYR A 139 3.98 3.34 -10.07
C TYR A 139 3.25 2.96 -8.80
N LEU A 140 2.12 3.63 -8.58
CA LEU A 140 1.26 3.43 -7.44
C LEU A 140 0.06 2.57 -7.84
N ALA A 141 -0.23 1.52 -7.09
CA ALA A 141 -1.47 0.78 -7.19
C ALA A 141 -2.30 1.02 -5.93
N PHE A 142 -3.48 1.60 -6.06
CA PHE A 142 -4.50 1.54 -5.03
C PHE A 142 -5.11 0.16 -5.01
N LEU A 143 -5.20 -0.41 -3.82
CA LEU A 143 -5.94 -1.62 -3.53
C LEU A 143 -7.30 -1.21 -3.00
N THR A 144 -8.36 -1.53 -3.72
CA THR A 144 -9.74 -1.19 -3.32
C THR A 144 -10.53 -2.45 -2.99
N ARG A 145 -11.71 -2.29 -2.38
CA ARG A 145 -12.64 -3.42 -2.21
C ARG A 145 -13.04 -3.94 -3.58
N GLY A 146 -12.76 -5.22 -3.84
CA GLY A 146 -13.19 -5.91 -5.05
C GLY A 146 -14.63 -6.40 -4.97
N ALA A 147 -15.15 -6.93 -6.08
CA ALA A 147 -16.53 -7.40 -6.18
C ALA A 147 -16.89 -8.53 -5.19
N LYS A 148 -15.88 -9.26 -4.71
CA LYS A 148 -16.05 -10.34 -3.72
C LYS A 148 -15.54 -9.95 -2.32
N TRP A 149 -15.46 -8.67 -2.05
CA TRP A 149 -15.08 -8.19 -0.73
C TRP A 149 -16.15 -8.56 0.31
N THR A 150 -15.68 -9.04 1.47
CA THR A 150 -16.51 -9.26 2.64
C THR A 150 -15.72 -8.83 3.90
N PRO A 151 -16.37 -8.32 4.94
CA PRO A 151 -15.71 -7.97 6.20
C PRO A 151 -15.43 -9.20 7.08
N GLU A 152 -16.09 -10.35 6.81
CA GLU A 152 -16.04 -11.54 7.65
C GLU A 152 -14.65 -12.17 7.65
N LYS A 153 -14.19 -12.54 8.85
CA LYS A 153 -13.02 -13.37 9.07
C LYS A 153 -13.42 -14.83 9.03
N THR A 154 -13.05 -15.52 7.97
CA THR A 154 -13.25 -16.95 7.78
C THR A 154 -11.91 -17.62 7.51
N PRO A 155 -11.77 -18.94 7.69
CA PRO A 155 -10.53 -19.64 7.34
C PRO A 155 -10.09 -19.37 5.89
N ALA A 156 -11.03 -19.21 4.96
CA ALA A 156 -10.74 -18.88 3.56
C ALA A 156 -10.16 -17.46 3.41
N THR A 157 -10.76 -16.44 4.07
CA THR A 157 -10.26 -15.06 4.00
C THR A 157 -8.93 -14.90 4.75
N GLU A 158 -8.69 -15.67 5.80
CA GLU A 158 -7.41 -15.71 6.52
C GLU A 158 -6.31 -16.36 5.68
N ALA A 159 -6.61 -17.48 5.00
CA ALA A 159 -5.68 -18.10 4.06
C ALA A 159 -5.33 -17.17 2.90
N LEU A 160 -6.32 -16.44 2.38
CA LEU A 160 -6.12 -15.46 1.32
C LEU A 160 -5.26 -14.28 1.79
N GLN A 161 -5.47 -13.79 3.02
CA GLN A 161 -4.63 -12.76 3.64
C GLN A 161 -3.18 -13.23 3.79
N LYS A 162 -2.97 -14.49 4.24
CA LYS A 162 -1.63 -15.07 4.33
C LYS A 162 -0.95 -15.12 2.96
N ALA A 163 -1.67 -15.50 1.91
CA ALA A 163 -1.15 -15.56 0.54
C ALA A 163 -0.84 -14.16 0.00
N HIS A 164 -1.68 -13.15 0.28
CA HIS A 164 -1.43 -11.75 -0.03
C HIS A 164 -0.12 -11.25 0.62
N MET A 165 0.07 -11.50 1.91
CA MET A 165 1.29 -11.12 2.63
C MET A 165 2.55 -11.81 2.05
N ALA A 166 2.45 -13.10 1.71
CA ALA A 166 3.54 -13.82 1.06
C ALA A 166 3.90 -13.23 -0.31
N ASN A 167 2.90 -12.78 -1.08
CA ASN A 167 3.12 -12.11 -2.36
C ASN A 167 3.81 -10.74 -2.18
N ILE A 168 3.46 -9.96 -1.15
CA ILE A 168 4.15 -8.71 -0.80
C ILE A 168 5.64 -8.97 -0.57
N VAL A 169 5.97 -9.97 0.26
CA VAL A 169 7.37 -10.34 0.53
C VAL A 169 8.08 -10.74 -0.76
N ARG A 170 7.49 -11.62 -1.56
CA ARG A 170 8.06 -12.05 -2.84
C ARG A 170 8.38 -10.86 -3.77
N LEU A 171 7.45 -9.92 -3.89
CA LEU A 171 7.62 -8.73 -4.75
C LEU A 171 8.67 -7.76 -4.18
N ALA A 172 8.78 -7.67 -2.85
CA ALA A 172 9.83 -6.90 -2.17
C ALA A 172 11.22 -7.54 -2.37
N ASP A 173 11.35 -8.86 -2.24
CA ASP A 173 12.59 -9.60 -2.50
C ASP A 173 13.06 -9.43 -3.95
N MET A 174 12.14 -9.34 -4.89
CA MET A 174 12.42 -8.99 -6.29
C MET A 174 12.84 -7.53 -6.48
N LYS A 175 12.81 -6.70 -5.42
CA LYS A 175 13.07 -5.24 -5.45
C LYS A 175 12.15 -4.47 -6.42
N LYS A 176 10.98 -5.02 -6.68
CA LYS A 176 9.97 -4.41 -7.54
C LYS A 176 8.92 -3.65 -6.71
N LEU A 177 8.43 -4.22 -5.63
CA LEU A 177 7.59 -3.55 -4.65
C LEU A 177 8.52 -2.86 -3.63
N VAL A 178 8.46 -1.55 -3.54
CA VAL A 178 9.38 -0.76 -2.70
C VAL A 178 8.72 -0.19 -1.45
N VAL A 179 7.41 0.04 -1.49
CA VAL A 179 6.60 0.45 -0.34
C VAL A 179 5.22 -0.20 -0.46
N ALA A 180 4.67 -0.64 0.65
CA ALA A 180 3.30 -1.14 0.74
C ALA A 180 2.72 -0.82 2.11
N GLY A 181 1.39 -0.72 2.18
CA GLY A 181 0.73 -0.55 3.45
C GLY A 181 -0.77 -0.38 3.36
N PRO A 182 -1.49 -0.72 4.44
CA PRO A 182 -2.94 -0.59 4.50
C PRO A 182 -3.37 0.84 4.87
N PHE A 183 -4.58 1.21 4.45
CA PHE A 183 -5.31 2.33 5.04
C PHE A 183 -5.95 1.90 6.37
N GLY A 184 -6.01 2.83 7.33
CA GLY A 184 -6.53 2.60 8.68
C GLY A 184 -8.04 2.82 8.80
N ASP A 185 -8.70 3.28 7.73
CA ASP A 185 -10.15 3.49 7.72
C ASP A 185 -10.92 2.32 7.09
N ASP A 186 -12.24 2.31 7.29
CA ASP A 186 -13.14 1.32 6.71
C ASP A 186 -13.69 1.70 5.32
N GLY A 187 -13.00 2.62 4.63
CA GLY A 187 -13.36 3.07 3.29
C GLY A 187 -13.23 2.00 2.21
N THR A 188 -13.46 2.43 0.97
CA THR A 188 -13.25 1.58 -0.21
C THR A 188 -11.78 1.28 -0.44
N LEU A 189 -10.90 2.23 -0.13
CA LEU A 189 -9.45 2.06 -0.20
C LEU A 189 -8.98 1.12 0.91
N ARG A 190 -8.18 0.12 0.57
CA ARG A 190 -7.68 -0.88 1.52
C ARG A 190 -6.17 -0.78 1.76
N GLY A 191 -5.43 -0.27 0.78
CA GLY A 191 -3.99 -0.09 0.87
C GLY A 191 -3.40 0.40 -0.44
N ILE A 192 -2.08 0.52 -0.46
CA ILE A 192 -1.33 0.83 -1.67
C ILE A 192 -0.15 -0.11 -1.83
N PHE A 193 0.24 -0.29 -3.09
CA PHE A 193 1.55 -0.78 -3.49
C PHE A 193 2.29 0.32 -4.26
N VAL A 194 3.57 0.50 -3.99
CA VAL A 194 4.44 1.39 -4.76
C VAL A 194 5.52 0.55 -5.42
N PHE A 195 5.57 0.60 -6.73
CA PHE A 195 6.48 -0.18 -7.55
C PHE A 195 7.59 0.66 -8.15
N ARG A 196 8.76 0.06 -8.25
CA ARG A 196 9.87 0.51 -9.08
C ARG A 196 9.99 -0.45 -10.27
N THR A 197 9.34 -0.13 -11.36
CA THR A 197 9.31 -0.91 -12.60
C THR A 197 9.67 -0.04 -13.80
N ALA A 198 9.93 -0.66 -14.95
CA ALA A 198 10.28 0.05 -16.16
C ALA A 198 9.04 0.69 -16.84
N SER A 199 7.84 0.15 -16.58
CA SER A 199 6.61 0.63 -17.19
C SER A 199 5.39 0.43 -16.28
N LEU A 200 4.30 1.12 -16.62
CA LEU A 200 2.99 0.96 -16.00
C LEU A 200 2.44 -0.45 -16.19
N GLU A 201 2.67 -1.03 -17.37
CA GLU A 201 2.24 -2.39 -17.72
C GLU A 201 2.92 -3.42 -16.82
N GLU A 202 4.23 -3.27 -16.58
CA GLU A 202 4.96 -4.14 -15.66
C GLU A 202 4.41 -4.02 -14.23
N ALA A 203 4.15 -2.80 -13.75
CA ALA A 203 3.56 -2.57 -12.43
C ALA A 203 2.18 -3.22 -12.30
N ARG A 204 1.32 -3.05 -13.31
CA ARG A 204 -0.01 -3.70 -13.36
C ARG A 204 0.10 -5.22 -13.36
N ALA A 205 0.99 -5.78 -14.16
CA ALA A 205 1.20 -7.23 -14.23
C ALA A 205 1.66 -7.80 -12.88
N LEU A 206 2.60 -7.12 -12.19
CA LEU A 206 3.07 -7.52 -10.87
C LEU A 206 1.98 -7.37 -9.80
N ALA A 207 1.24 -6.27 -9.78
CA ALA A 207 0.13 -6.07 -8.85
C ALA A 207 -0.97 -7.13 -9.03
N ALA A 208 -1.26 -7.52 -10.27
CA ALA A 208 -2.26 -8.55 -10.60
C ALA A 208 -1.84 -9.98 -10.19
N THR A 209 -0.58 -10.20 -9.79
CA THR A 209 -0.16 -11.49 -9.21
C THR A 209 -0.67 -11.69 -7.79
N ASP A 210 -1.24 -10.66 -7.17
CA ASP A 210 -1.72 -10.74 -5.80
C ASP A 210 -2.92 -11.70 -5.67
N PRO A 211 -2.84 -12.72 -4.79
CA PRO A 211 -3.94 -13.69 -4.63
C PRO A 211 -5.27 -13.06 -4.23
N ALA A 212 -5.26 -11.98 -3.45
CA ALA A 212 -6.50 -11.29 -3.07
C ALA A 212 -7.14 -10.54 -4.24
N VAL A 213 -6.32 -10.06 -5.18
CA VAL A 213 -6.77 -9.48 -6.45
C VAL A 213 -7.32 -10.57 -7.35
N GLN A 214 -6.59 -11.66 -7.54
CA GLN A 214 -7.03 -12.80 -8.36
C GLN A 214 -8.33 -13.43 -7.88
N ALA A 215 -8.53 -13.47 -6.55
CA ALA A 215 -9.78 -13.94 -5.96
C ALA A 215 -10.95 -12.95 -6.10
N GLY A 216 -10.69 -11.72 -6.56
CA GLY A 216 -11.69 -10.66 -6.66
C GLY A 216 -12.07 -10.02 -5.31
N ARG A 217 -11.31 -10.31 -4.24
CA ARG A 217 -11.49 -9.66 -2.93
C ARG A 217 -10.96 -8.23 -2.94
N LEU A 218 -9.87 -7.99 -3.66
CA LEU A 218 -9.32 -6.67 -3.93
C LEU A 218 -9.43 -6.36 -5.42
N ALA A 219 -9.53 -5.09 -5.74
CA ALA A 219 -9.40 -4.54 -7.09
C ALA A 219 -8.21 -3.58 -7.13
N LEU A 220 -7.70 -3.33 -8.33
CA LEU A 220 -6.51 -2.50 -8.57
C LEU A 220 -6.89 -1.25 -9.35
N ASP A 221 -6.32 -0.13 -8.94
CA ASP A 221 -6.25 1.08 -9.74
C ASP A 221 -4.80 1.57 -9.76
N VAL A 222 -4.16 1.58 -10.96
CA VAL A 222 -2.69 1.72 -11.07
C VAL A 222 -2.33 2.94 -11.89
N HIS A 223 -1.50 3.81 -11.30
CA HIS A 223 -1.13 5.13 -11.80
C HIS A 223 0.38 5.33 -11.86
N PRO A 224 0.91 6.08 -12.83
CA PRO A 224 2.22 6.67 -12.73
C PRO A 224 2.20 7.71 -11.60
N TRP A 225 3.20 7.69 -10.73
CA TRP A 225 3.35 8.65 -9.64
C TRP A 225 4.74 9.29 -9.70
N MET A 226 4.76 10.59 -9.91
CA MET A 226 6.01 11.35 -9.87
C MET A 226 6.39 11.62 -8.42
N VAL A 227 7.54 11.09 -8.01
CA VAL A 227 8.06 11.19 -6.65
C VAL A 227 9.44 11.81 -6.65
N PRO A 228 9.89 12.46 -5.55
CA PRO A 228 11.27 12.94 -5.45
C PRO A 228 12.26 11.79 -5.60
N GLU A 229 13.33 12.02 -6.34
CA GLU A 229 14.42 11.04 -6.50
C GLU A 229 15.03 10.67 -5.14
N GLY A 230 15.30 9.38 -4.93
CA GLY A 230 15.97 8.86 -3.75
C GLY A 230 15.11 8.77 -2.49
N VAL A 231 13.81 9.15 -2.52
CA VAL A 231 12.93 9.01 -1.35
C VAL A 231 12.49 7.57 -1.13
N LEU A 232 12.32 6.79 -2.19
CA LEU A 232 11.98 5.37 -2.11
C LEU A 232 13.23 4.52 -1.85
N PRO A 233 13.12 3.42 -1.05
CA PRO A 233 14.23 2.54 -0.71
C PRO A 233 14.86 1.83 -1.90
#